data_6afbf9bc35a339a01052f1f5e2e55547
#
_entry.id   6afbf9bc35a339a01052f1f5e2e55547
#
_cell.length_a   1.000
_cell.length_b   1.000
_cell.length_c   1.000
_cell.angle_alpha   90.00
_cell.angle_beta   90.00
_cell.angle_gamma   90.00
#
_symmetry.space_group_name_H-M   'P 1'
#
loop_
_entity.id
_entity.type
_entity.pdbx_description
1 polymer ?
#
loop_
_entity_poly.entity_id
_entity_poly.type
_entity_poly.pdbx_seq_one_letter_code
_entity_poly.pdbx_strand_id
1 'polypeptide(L)'
;MTQNGETCLPDYRRGAKMAVLAGDPTKKGLFTVRLQAPAGYKVPPHTHPTAENITVISGTFNVGTGDKFDEAAGKSLEAGGFVVMPAEMKHYAWSTGDAIIQIHGKGPFQIKYVNPADDPRNAKK
;
A
#
# COMPACT_ATOMS: atom_id res chain seq x y z
N MET A 1 20.02 10.72 1.32
CA MET A 1 19.43 9.78 0.67
C MET A 1 18.45 10.27 -0.26
N THR A 2 18.36 9.70 -1.31
CA THR A 2 17.52 10.13 -2.22
C THR A 2 16.25 9.52 -2.06
N GLN A 3 15.45 10.14 -1.49
CA GLN A 3 14.21 9.58 -1.26
C GLN A 3 13.27 10.27 -2.11
N ASN A 4 13.53 10.22 -3.33
CA ASN A 4 12.72 10.96 -4.24
C ASN A 4 11.46 10.25 -4.64
N GLY A 5 11.28 9.01 -4.21
CA GLY A 5 10.07 8.30 -4.53
C GLY A 5 9.95 7.92 -5.97
N GLU A 6 11.07 7.90 -6.67
CA GLU A 6 11.01 7.59 -8.08
C GLU A 6 10.91 6.11 -8.36
N THR A 7 11.29 5.27 -7.39
CA THR A 7 11.33 3.85 -7.61
C THR A 7 10.00 3.21 -7.28
N CYS A 8 9.50 2.42 -8.20
CA CYS A 8 8.29 1.66 -7.98
C CYS A 8 8.68 0.27 -7.53
N LEU A 9 8.19 -0.16 -6.37
CA LEU A 9 8.51 -1.48 -5.87
C LEU A 9 7.90 -2.54 -6.77
N PRO A 10 8.63 -3.64 -6.99
CA PRO A 10 8.12 -4.69 -7.87
C PRO A 10 6.85 -5.35 -7.35
N ASP A 11 6.62 -5.28 -6.04
CA ASP A 11 5.44 -5.90 -5.43
C ASP A 11 4.18 -5.07 -5.60
N TYR A 12 4.30 -3.84 -6.05
CA TYR A 12 3.15 -2.95 -6.19
C TYR A 12 2.80 -2.75 -7.65
N ARG A 13 1.53 -2.43 -7.87
CA ARG A 13 1.07 -2.17 -9.23
C ARG A 13 1.72 -0.93 -9.78
N ARG A 14 1.79 -0.86 -11.10
CA ARG A 14 2.44 0.26 -11.76
C ARG A 14 1.75 1.57 -11.45
N GLY A 15 2.49 2.62 -11.47
CA GLY A 15 2.00 3.96 -11.25
C GLY A 15 2.31 4.51 -9.90
N ALA A 16 2.56 3.65 -8.92
CA ALA A 16 2.89 4.11 -7.58
C ALA A 16 4.40 4.28 -7.44
N LYS A 17 4.81 5.25 -6.66
CA LYS A 17 6.21 5.47 -6.37
C LYS A 17 6.40 5.41 -4.87
N MET A 18 7.52 4.88 -4.44
CA MET A 18 7.77 4.69 -3.01
C MET A 18 9.14 5.24 -2.64
N ALA A 19 9.17 5.94 -1.50
CA ALA A 19 10.41 6.42 -0.92
C ALA A 19 10.57 5.79 0.45
N VAL A 20 11.75 5.27 0.74
CA VAL A 20 12.05 4.71 2.05
C VAL A 20 12.55 5.84 2.93
N LEU A 21 11.83 6.10 4.02
CA LEU A 21 12.19 7.18 4.93
C LEU A 21 13.03 6.69 6.09
N ALA A 22 12.82 5.48 6.54
CA ALA A 22 13.56 4.92 7.65
C ALA A 22 13.54 3.40 7.59
N GLY A 23 14.62 2.79 8.03
CA GLY A 23 14.70 1.34 8.07
C GLY A 23 14.85 0.71 6.70
N ASP A 24 14.73 -0.60 6.68
CA ASP A 24 14.83 -1.37 5.45
C ASP A 24 13.60 -2.27 5.37
N PRO A 25 12.64 -1.97 4.48
CA PRO A 25 11.41 -2.76 4.43
C PRO A 25 11.63 -4.21 3.97
N THR A 26 12.80 -4.54 3.46
CA THR A 26 13.06 -5.91 3.04
C THR A 26 13.60 -6.78 4.17
N LYS A 27 13.85 -6.20 5.34
CA LYS A 27 14.44 -6.92 6.47
C LYS A 27 13.59 -6.79 7.71
N LYS A 28 13.89 -7.59 8.71
CA LYS A 28 13.23 -7.48 10.00
C LYS A 28 13.54 -6.11 10.61
N GLY A 29 12.64 -5.63 11.41
CA GLY A 29 12.82 -4.35 12.08
C GLY A 29 11.84 -3.32 11.59
N LEU A 30 11.81 -2.19 12.25
CA LEU A 30 10.87 -1.14 11.91
C LEU A 30 11.29 -0.45 10.62
N PHE A 31 10.30 -0.08 9.84
CA PHE A 31 10.53 0.69 8.62
C PHE A 31 9.43 1.72 8.47
N THR A 32 9.71 2.76 7.69
CA THR A 32 8.72 3.76 7.30
C THR A 32 8.94 4.09 5.84
N VAL A 33 7.88 4.03 5.06
CA VAL A 33 7.94 4.37 3.64
C VAL A 33 6.80 5.33 3.31
N ARG A 34 6.96 6.10 2.25
CA ARG A 34 5.90 6.92 1.69
C ARG A 34 5.57 6.41 0.31
N LEU A 35 4.28 6.30 0.05
CA LEU A 35 3.79 5.84 -1.24
C LEU A 35 3.04 6.99 -1.89
N GLN A 36 3.41 7.31 -3.11
CA GLN A 36 2.71 8.30 -3.90
C GLN A 36 1.89 7.55 -4.93
N ALA A 37 0.57 7.69 -4.84
CA ALA A 37 -0.36 6.98 -5.70
C ALA A 37 -1.07 7.96 -6.61
N PRO A 38 -1.07 7.72 -7.92
CA PRO A 38 -1.80 8.60 -8.84
C PRO A 38 -3.31 8.36 -8.71
N ALA A 39 -4.08 9.29 -9.25
CA ALA A 39 -5.52 9.15 -9.27
C ALA A 39 -5.91 7.83 -9.92
N GLY A 40 -6.87 7.15 -9.33
CA GLY A 40 -7.35 5.89 -9.87
C GLY A 40 -6.46 4.69 -9.61
N TYR A 41 -5.42 4.86 -8.81
CA TYR A 41 -4.55 3.74 -8.46
C TYR A 41 -5.31 2.74 -7.60
N LYS A 42 -5.18 1.46 -7.90
CA LYS A 42 -5.88 0.42 -7.17
C LYS A 42 -4.93 -0.67 -6.75
N VAL A 43 -5.12 -1.14 -5.51
CA VAL A 43 -4.40 -2.30 -5.01
C VAL A 43 -5.45 -3.37 -4.74
N PRO A 44 -5.46 -4.44 -5.53
CA PRO A 44 -6.45 -5.51 -5.34
C PRO A 44 -6.28 -6.19 -3.98
N PRO A 45 -7.24 -7.02 -3.58
CA PRO A 45 -7.15 -7.70 -2.29
C PRO A 45 -5.85 -8.43 -2.11
N HIS A 46 -5.24 -8.24 -0.96
CA HIS A 46 -3.92 -8.80 -0.64
C HIS A 46 -3.74 -8.87 0.86
N THR A 47 -2.66 -9.51 1.29
CA THR A 47 -2.27 -9.58 2.68
C THR A 47 -0.81 -9.20 2.83
N HIS A 48 -0.44 -8.86 4.06
CA HIS A 48 0.96 -8.64 4.44
C HIS A 48 1.26 -9.51 5.64
N PRO A 49 2.49 -9.96 5.80
CA PRO A 49 2.83 -10.83 6.93
C PRO A 49 2.86 -10.10 8.27
N THR A 50 2.92 -8.78 8.27
CA THR A 50 2.93 -7.99 9.49
C THR A 50 1.90 -6.89 9.38
N ALA A 51 1.57 -6.28 10.51
CA ALA A 51 0.57 -5.21 10.51
C ALA A 51 1.08 -4.01 9.73
N GLU A 52 0.15 -3.36 9.02
CA GLU A 52 0.47 -2.20 8.22
C GLU A 52 -0.21 -0.99 8.83
N ASN A 53 0.56 0.02 9.22
CA ASN A 53 0.02 1.26 9.78
C ASN A 53 0.04 2.31 8.69
N ILE A 54 -1.12 2.80 8.32
CA ILE A 54 -1.26 3.72 7.19
C ILE A 54 -1.73 5.08 7.67
N THR A 55 -0.98 6.12 7.32
CA THR A 55 -1.36 7.51 7.58
C THR A 55 -1.46 8.22 6.25
N VAL A 56 -2.54 8.94 6.04
CA VAL A 56 -2.70 9.71 4.81
C VAL A 56 -2.03 11.07 5.01
N ILE A 57 -1.08 11.38 4.16
CA ILE A 57 -0.36 12.65 4.21
C ILE A 57 -1.10 13.70 3.38
N SER A 58 -1.55 13.33 2.19
CA SER A 58 -2.30 14.25 1.35
C SER A 58 -3.23 13.47 0.45
N GLY A 59 -4.29 14.13 0.00
CA GLY A 59 -5.26 13.50 -0.89
C GLY A 59 -6.24 12.63 -0.15
N THR A 60 -6.95 11.80 -0.89
CA THR A 60 -7.93 10.86 -0.34
C THR A 60 -7.52 9.45 -0.72
N PHE A 61 -7.37 8.62 0.30
CA PHE A 61 -6.99 7.22 0.11
C PHE A 61 -8.06 6.36 0.75
N ASN A 62 -8.49 5.33 0.04
CA ASN A 62 -9.60 4.51 0.48
C ASN A 62 -9.14 3.09 0.74
N VAL A 63 -9.70 2.46 1.75
CA VAL A 63 -9.35 1.09 2.11
C VAL A 63 -10.60 0.28 2.36
N GLY A 64 -10.53 -1.00 2.07
CA GLY A 64 -11.60 -1.93 2.38
C GLY A 64 -11.02 -3.26 2.80
N THR A 65 -11.82 -4.07 3.47
CA THR A 65 -11.36 -5.39 3.94
C THR A 65 -12.19 -6.47 3.27
N GLY A 66 -11.54 -7.61 3.03
CA GLY A 66 -12.20 -8.73 2.39
C GLY A 66 -11.43 -9.19 1.17
N ASP A 67 -11.95 -10.24 0.55
CA ASP A 67 -11.27 -10.86 -0.58
C ASP A 67 -11.81 -10.41 -1.94
N LYS A 68 -12.73 -9.45 -1.95
CA LYS A 68 -13.25 -8.89 -3.18
C LYS A 68 -13.12 -7.38 -3.15
N PHE A 69 -12.74 -6.81 -4.29
CA PHE A 69 -12.63 -5.37 -4.41
C PHE A 69 -14.03 -4.77 -4.51
N ASP A 70 -14.40 -4.01 -3.50
CA ASP A 70 -15.74 -3.42 -3.43
C ASP A 70 -15.61 -2.02 -2.86
N GLU A 71 -15.69 -1.02 -3.73
CA GLU A 71 -15.53 0.35 -3.30
C GLU A 71 -16.65 0.80 -2.37
N ALA A 72 -17.85 0.23 -2.54
CA ALA A 72 -18.97 0.62 -1.69
C ALA A 72 -18.78 0.20 -0.24
N ALA A 73 -17.99 -0.84 -0.01
CA ALA A 73 -17.74 -1.33 1.34
C ALA A 73 -16.50 -0.70 1.96
N GLY A 74 -15.79 0.15 1.22
CA GLY A 74 -14.57 0.74 1.72
C GLY A 74 -14.81 2.00 2.53
N LYS A 75 -13.73 2.49 3.13
CA LYS A 75 -13.75 3.70 3.93
C LYS A 75 -12.74 4.68 3.34
N SER A 76 -13.15 5.93 3.22
CA SER A 76 -12.26 6.98 2.72
C SER A 76 -11.53 7.64 3.87
N LEU A 77 -10.24 7.87 3.67
CA LEU A 77 -9.39 8.56 4.62
C LEU A 77 -8.83 9.79 3.94
N GLU A 78 -8.90 10.91 4.62
CA GLU A 78 -8.34 12.15 4.11
C GLU A 78 -7.07 12.48 4.87
N ALA A 79 -6.40 13.57 4.49
CA ALA A 79 -5.14 13.95 5.12
C ALA A 79 -5.27 13.93 6.65
N GLY A 80 -4.34 13.28 7.30
CA GLY A 80 -4.38 13.06 8.74
C GLY A 80 -5.11 11.80 9.15
N GLY A 81 -5.77 11.12 8.22
CA GLY A 81 -6.46 9.86 8.53
C GLY A 81 -5.48 8.74 8.80
N PHE A 82 -5.93 7.77 9.58
CA PHE A 82 -5.05 6.69 10.02
C PHE A 82 -5.84 5.39 10.15
N VAL A 83 -5.21 4.29 9.75
CA VAL A 83 -5.82 2.98 9.91
C VAL A 83 -4.72 1.94 10.10
N VAL A 84 -5.02 0.90 10.84
CA VAL A 84 -4.12 -0.24 10.99
C VAL A 84 -4.75 -1.43 10.29
N MET A 85 -4.00 -2.04 9.38
CA MET A 85 -4.40 -3.29 8.75
C MET A 85 -3.65 -4.41 9.47
N PRO A 86 -4.35 -5.24 10.24
CA PRO A 86 -3.67 -6.32 10.98
C PRO A 86 -2.94 -7.28 10.06
N ALA A 87 -1.95 -7.96 10.62
CA ALA A 87 -1.21 -8.96 9.87
C ALA A 87 -2.16 -10.00 9.29
N GLU A 88 -1.90 -10.40 8.06
CA GLU A 88 -2.63 -11.45 7.36
C GLU A 88 -4.10 -11.15 7.07
N MET A 89 -4.55 -9.92 7.33
CA MET A 89 -5.93 -9.56 7.00
C MET A 89 -6.02 -9.20 5.52
N LYS A 90 -6.99 -9.79 4.83
CA LYS A 90 -7.22 -9.46 3.43
C LYS A 90 -7.81 -8.07 3.33
N HIS A 91 -7.20 -7.23 2.53
CA HIS A 91 -7.67 -5.87 2.34
C HIS A 91 -7.29 -5.36 0.95
N TYR A 92 -7.91 -4.27 0.57
CA TYR A 92 -7.66 -3.65 -0.72
C TYR A 92 -7.71 -2.13 -0.54
N ALA A 93 -7.23 -1.40 -1.53
CA ALA A 93 -7.15 0.05 -1.41
C ALA A 93 -7.21 0.70 -2.79
N TRP A 94 -7.57 1.99 -2.79
CA TRP A 94 -7.54 2.75 -4.03
C TRP A 94 -7.48 4.23 -3.69
N SER A 95 -7.02 5.03 -4.66
CA SER A 95 -6.96 6.47 -4.47
C SER A 95 -8.01 7.15 -5.33
N THR A 96 -8.65 8.18 -4.78
CA THR A 96 -9.66 8.93 -5.51
C THR A 96 -9.01 10.01 -6.38
N GLY A 97 -7.98 10.63 -5.89
CA GLY A 97 -7.15 11.56 -6.66
C GLY A 97 -5.72 11.20 -6.35
N ASP A 98 -4.79 12.05 -6.69
CA ASP A 98 -3.42 11.81 -6.29
C ASP A 98 -3.36 11.81 -4.76
N ALA A 99 -2.67 10.84 -4.21
CA ALA A 99 -2.60 10.70 -2.77
C ALA A 99 -1.20 10.31 -2.34
N ILE A 100 -0.81 10.73 -1.15
CA ILE A 100 0.44 10.32 -0.55
C ILE A 100 0.09 9.71 0.79
N ILE A 101 0.55 8.48 1.02
CA ILE A 101 0.34 7.80 2.29
C ILE A 101 1.69 7.43 2.87
N GLN A 102 1.72 7.25 4.17
CA GLN A 102 2.92 6.81 4.85
C GLN A 102 2.60 5.51 5.56
N ILE A 103 3.42 4.52 5.33
CA ILE A 103 3.23 3.19 5.90
C ILE A 103 4.39 2.90 6.81
N HIS A 104 4.10 2.47 8.04
CA HIS A 104 5.16 2.01 8.92
C HIS A 104 4.75 0.72 9.59
N GLY A 105 5.74 -0.05 9.99
CA GLY A 105 5.51 -1.34 10.60
C GLY A 105 6.81 -2.09 10.73
N LYS A 106 6.71 -3.39 10.89
CA LYS A 106 7.89 -4.24 10.96
C LYS A 106 8.06 -4.98 9.65
N GLY A 107 9.29 -5.04 9.18
CA GLY A 107 9.61 -5.82 7.99
C GLY A 107 9.72 -7.31 8.30
N PRO A 108 9.84 -8.10 7.28
CA PRO A 108 9.88 -7.67 5.87
C PRO A 108 8.50 -7.26 5.36
N PHE A 109 8.47 -6.21 4.54
CA PHE A 109 7.23 -5.72 3.99
C PHE A 109 7.00 -6.44 2.67
N GLN A 110 6.08 -7.37 2.68
CA GLN A 110 5.77 -8.20 1.53
C GLN A 110 4.29 -8.12 1.24
N ILE A 111 3.91 -8.34 0.01
CA ILE A 111 2.52 -8.30 -0.39
C ILE A 111 2.18 -9.61 -1.10
N LYS A 112 1.07 -10.23 -0.67
CA LYS A 112 0.59 -11.45 -1.28
C LYS A 112 -0.83 -11.21 -1.75
N TYR A 113 -1.05 -11.26 -3.05
CA TYR A 113 -2.36 -11.01 -3.61
C TYR A 113 -3.26 -12.23 -3.43
N VAL A 114 -4.54 -11.98 -3.13
CA VAL A 114 -5.52 -13.05 -2.98
C VAL A 114 -5.68 -13.78 -4.30
N ASN A 115 -5.74 -13.02 -5.40
CA ASN A 115 -5.81 -13.59 -6.73
C ASN A 115 -4.44 -13.43 -7.40
N PRO A 116 -3.74 -14.54 -7.69
CA PRO A 116 -2.41 -14.43 -8.29
C PRO A 116 -2.38 -13.64 -9.59
N ALA A 117 -3.49 -13.60 -10.31
CA ALA A 117 -3.53 -12.82 -11.55
C ALA A 117 -3.39 -11.32 -11.32
N ASP A 118 -3.65 -10.86 -10.10
CA ASP A 118 -3.52 -9.44 -9.78
C ASP A 118 -2.09 -9.05 -9.42
N ASP A 119 -1.22 -10.00 -9.23
CA ASP A 119 0.16 -9.75 -8.82
C ASP A 119 0.97 -9.24 -10.00
N PRO A 120 1.50 -8.01 -9.95
CA PRO A 120 2.28 -7.48 -11.07
C PRO A 120 3.49 -8.32 -11.42
N ARG A 121 4.01 -9.07 -10.44
CA ARG A 121 5.15 -9.93 -10.70
C ARG A 121 4.79 -11.11 -11.60
N ASN A 122 3.50 -11.45 -11.68
CA ASN A 122 3.01 -12.51 -12.54
C ASN A 122 2.49 -11.99 -13.86
N ALA A 123 2.49 -10.68 -14.04
CA ALA A 123 1.98 -10.11 -15.26
C ALA A 123 2.86 -10.55 -16.41
N LYS A 124 2.25 -10.96 -17.47
CA LYS A 124 3.04 -11.32 -18.49
C LYS A 124 3.30 -10.29 -19.23
N LYS A 125 4.09 -10.09 -19.52
CA LYS A 125 4.52 -9.15 -20.18
C LYS A 125 4.26 -9.21 -21.53
#